data_07495d423c586dcc5060f1e5be579312
#
_entry.id   07495d423c586dcc5060f1e5be579312
#
_cell.length_a   1.000
_cell.length_b   1.000
_cell.length_c   1.000
_cell.angle_alpha   90.00
_cell.angle_beta   90.00
_cell.angle_gamma   90.00
#
_symmetry.space_group_name_H-M   'P 1'
#
loop_
_entity.id
_entity.type
_entity.pdbx_description
1 polymer ?
#
loop_
_entity_poly.entity_id
_entity_poly.type
_entity_poly.pdbx_seq_one_letter_code
_entity_poly.pdbx_strand_id
1 'polypeptide(L)'
;MTITVLGSGSSGNGYVIQNETEALIIECGVNYKYAVEALSGNVGKVSGCLVTHSHGDHAGFMHQYAKAFNVYATKGTLEECNIRPNTFHYCAIPLLREFKVGNFVVKAFDTEHDTKEPCGFIIYHNEIGTILFLTDTHHVKYKFDFPLDYIFI
;
A
#
# COMPACT_ATOMS: atom_id res chain seq x y z
N MET A 1 10.12 4.92 -13.73
CA MET A 1 9.30 5.29 -12.55
C MET A 1 10.13 5.95 -11.47
N THR A 2 9.52 6.78 -10.63
CA THR A 2 10.14 7.40 -9.45
C THR A 2 9.42 6.96 -8.19
N ILE A 3 10.14 6.98 -7.05
CA ILE A 3 9.58 6.72 -5.73
C ILE A 3 9.71 8.00 -4.90
N THR A 4 8.60 8.47 -4.35
CA THR A 4 8.55 9.63 -3.45
C THR A 4 8.09 9.18 -2.08
N VAL A 5 8.87 9.48 -1.04
CA VAL A 5 8.50 9.25 0.35
C VAL A 5 7.75 10.46 0.88
N LEU A 6 6.49 10.28 1.26
CA LEU A 6 5.64 11.33 1.84
C LEU A 6 5.84 11.46 3.35
N GLY A 7 6.17 10.35 3.99
CA GLY A 7 6.47 10.19 5.40
C GLY A 7 6.94 8.78 5.69
N SER A 8 7.79 8.64 6.71
CA SER A 8 8.33 7.36 7.17
C SER A 8 8.59 7.44 8.67
N GLY A 9 7.80 6.69 9.46
CA GLY A 9 7.90 6.63 10.92
C GLY A 9 6.56 6.87 11.63
N SER A 10 6.60 6.93 12.94
CA SER A 10 5.43 6.99 13.83
C SER A 10 4.51 8.22 13.66
N SER A 11 4.94 9.22 12.92
CA SER A 11 4.09 10.39 12.57
C SER A 11 3.26 10.19 11.31
N GLY A 12 3.49 9.11 10.58
CA GLY A 12 2.75 8.72 9.39
C GLY A 12 3.64 8.20 8.28
N ASN A 13 3.18 7.14 7.65
CA ASN A 13 3.83 6.45 6.54
C ASN A 13 3.04 6.69 5.24
N GLY A 14 3.76 6.95 4.15
CA GLY A 14 3.16 7.12 2.84
C GLY A 14 4.21 7.21 1.75
N TYR A 15 3.96 6.52 0.63
CA TYR A 15 4.89 6.41 -0.49
C TYR A 15 4.12 6.50 -1.79
N VAL A 16 4.70 7.16 -2.79
CA VAL A 16 4.14 7.24 -4.15
C VAL A 16 5.15 6.67 -5.14
N ILE A 17 4.76 5.65 -5.87
CA ILE A 17 5.51 5.08 -6.99
C ILE A 17 4.82 5.55 -8.27
N GLN A 18 5.50 6.28 -9.13
CA GLN A 18 4.84 6.91 -10.27
C GLN A 18 5.74 7.07 -11.52
N ASN A 19 5.09 7.08 -12.68
CA ASN A 19 5.61 7.64 -13.93
C ASN A 19 4.68 8.77 -14.42
N GLU A 20 4.75 9.12 -15.70
CA GLU A 20 3.91 10.18 -16.27
C GLU A 20 2.43 9.82 -16.31
N THR A 21 2.10 8.54 -16.48
CA THR A 21 0.73 8.06 -16.79
C THR A 21 0.09 7.25 -15.67
N GLU A 22 0.86 6.70 -14.74
CA GLU A 22 0.38 5.80 -13.71
C GLU A 22 1.07 6.02 -12.37
N ALA A 23 0.33 5.81 -11.28
CA ALA A 23 0.86 5.85 -9.92
C ALA A 23 0.22 4.79 -9.03
N LEU A 24 1.02 4.25 -8.11
CA LEU A 24 0.59 3.43 -6.99
C LEU A 24 0.98 4.14 -5.69
N ILE A 25 0.06 4.19 -4.74
CA ILE A 25 0.34 4.69 -3.40
C ILE A 25 0.47 3.51 -2.45
N ILE A 26 1.37 3.60 -1.48
CA ILE A 26 1.50 2.63 -0.40
C ILE A 26 1.42 3.42 0.91
N GLU A 27 0.54 2.98 1.79
CA GLU A 27 0.13 3.56 3.06
C GLU A 27 -0.67 4.86 2.98
N CYS A 28 -1.57 5.02 3.93
CA CYS A 28 -2.43 6.18 4.14
C CYS A 28 -2.20 6.83 5.51
N GLY A 29 -1.00 6.73 6.07
CA GLY A 29 -0.64 7.28 7.38
C GLY A 29 -0.39 8.79 7.36
N VAL A 30 -0.27 9.39 6.17
CA VAL A 30 -0.09 10.83 5.99
C VAL A 30 -1.34 11.47 5.37
N ASN A 31 -1.55 12.75 5.65
CA ASN A 31 -2.68 13.49 5.08
C ASN A 31 -2.66 13.43 3.54
N TYR A 32 -3.80 13.19 2.92
CA TYR A 32 -3.99 13.06 1.48
C TYR A 32 -3.39 14.22 0.65
N LYS A 33 -3.36 15.44 1.21
CA LYS A 33 -2.76 16.58 0.53
C LYS A 33 -1.31 16.35 0.09
N TYR A 34 -0.51 15.61 0.86
CA TYR A 34 0.88 15.31 0.52
C TYR A 34 0.98 14.36 -0.69
N ALA A 35 0.04 13.43 -0.82
CA ALA A 35 -0.04 12.61 -2.03
C ALA A 35 -0.43 13.46 -3.25
N VAL A 36 -1.37 14.40 -3.10
CA VAL A 36 -1.75 15.33 -4.17
C VAL A 36 -0.57 16.19 -4.60
N GLU A 37 0.21 16.71 -3.66
CA GLU A 37 1.42 17.50 -3.94
C GLU A 37 2.47 16.66 -4.70
N ALA A 38 2.76 15.44 -4.24
CA ALA A 38 3.71 14.54 -4.89
C ALA A 38 3.29 14.14 -6.32
N LEU A 39 1.98 14.08 -6.56
CA LEU A 39 1.39 13.80 -7.89
C LEU A 39 1.27 15.06 -8.77
N SER A 40 1.72 16.21 -8.28
CA SER A 40 1.54 17.52 -8.94
C SER A 40 0.08 17.80 -9.32
N GLY A 41 -0.85 17.37 -8.46
CA GLY A 41 -2.30 17.49 -8.67
C GLY A 41 -2.92 16.45 -9.60
N ASN A 42 -2.13 15.65 -10.33
CA ASN A 42 -2.64 14.63 -11.27
C ASN A 42 -3.03 13.33 -10.55
N VAL A 43 -4.08 13.41 -9.73
CA VAL A 43 -4.60 12.27 -8.99
C VAL A 43 -5.30 11.22 -9.88
N GLY A 44 -5.72 11.63 -11.08
CA GLY A 44 -6.40 10.73 -12.03
C GLY A 44 -5.54 9.57 -12.55
N LYS A 45 -4.20 9.67 -12.40
CA LYS A 45 -3.28 8.58 -12.78
C LYS A 45 -3.08 7.53 -11.68
N VAL A 46 -3.65 7.72 -10.48
CA VAL A 46 -3.50 6.78 -9.38
C VAL A 46 -4.34 5.53 -9.62
N SER A 47 -3.68 4.39 -9.79
CA SER A 47 -4.33 3.08 -9.95
C SER A 47 -4.93 2.57 -8.64
N GLY A 48 -4.37 2.95 -7.49
CA GLY A 48 -4.88 2.60 -6.18
C GLY A 48 -3.90 2.87 -5.04
N CYS A 49 -4.33 2.58 -3.82
CA CYS A 49 -3.53 2.66 -2.61
C CYS A 49 -3.53 1.32 -1.88
N LEU A 50 -2.34 0.82 -1.50
CA LEU A 50 -2.15 -0.37 -0.69
C LEU A 50 -1.95 0.01 0.77
N VAL A 51 -2.56 -0.72 1.71
CA VAL A 51 -2.38 -0.49 3.16
C VAL A 51 -2.01 -1.80 3.84
N THR A 52 -0.93 -1.79 4.63
CA THR A 52 -0.37 -2.99 5.26
C THR A 52 -1.16 -3.43 6.49
N HIS A 53 -1.57 -2.49 7.35
CA HIS A 53 -2.27 -2.78 8.59
C HIS A 53 -3.04 -1.55 9.13
N SER A 54 -3.76 -1.72 10.24
CA SER A 54 -4.78 -0.78 10.74
C SER A 54 -4.26 0.37 11.61
N HIS A 55 -2.98 0.38 12.02
CA HIS A 55 -2.45 1.45 12.88
C HIS A 55 -2.59 2.83 12.24
N GLY A 56 -2.78 3.86 13.07
CA GLY A 56 -3.10 5.21 12.61
C GLY A 56 -2.03 5.85 11.71
N ASP A 57 -0.77 5.53 11.95
CA ASP A 57 0.37 5.98 11.14
C ASP A 57 0.53 5.24 9.80
N HIS A 58 -0.34 4.24 9.52
CA HIS A 58 -0.44 3.52 8.24
C HIS A 58 -1.81 3.70 7.58
N ALA A 59 -2.90 3.69 8.35
CA ALA A 59 -4.28 3.71 7.85
C ALA A 59 -5.07 4.98 8.23
N GLY A 60 -4.50 5.88 9.04
CA GLY A 60 -5.24 6.97 9.70
C GLY A 60 -5.98 7.93 8.76
N PHE A 61 -5.53 8.09 7.53
CA PHE A 61 -6.18 8.93 6.52
C PHE A 61 -6.88 8.13 5.40
N MET A 62 -7.06 6.83 5.57
CA MET A 62 -7.63 5.94 4.54
C MET A 62 -8.95 6.48 3.96
N HIS A 63 -9.82 7.08 4.78
CA HIS A 63 -11.07 7.69 4.31
C HIS A 63 -10.89 8.88 3.36
N GLN A 64 -9.78 9.62 3.48
CA GLN A 64 -9.49 10.72 2.55
C GLN A 64 -9.07 10.16 1.19
N TYR A 65 -8.22 9.13 1.18
CA TYR A 65 -7.75 8.46 -0.03
C TYR A 65 -8.89 7.74 -0.76
N ALA A 66 -9.78 7.06 -0.03
CA ALA A 66 -10.92 6.35 -0.60
C ALA A 66 -11.96 7.26 -1.29
N LYS A 67 -11.90 8.58 -1.10
CA LYS A 67 -12.75 9.52 -1.87
C LYS A 67 -12.29 9.69 -3.32
N ALA A 68 -11.04 9.36 -3.62
CA ALA A 68 -10.44 9.61 -4.94
C ALA A 68 -10.18 8.32 -5.73
N PHE A 69 -9.82 7.22 -5.07
CA PHE A 69 -9.44 5.96 -5.71
C PHE A 69 -9.60 4.76 -4.77
N ASN A 70 -9.44 3.55 -5.32
CA ASN A 70 -9.55 2.32 -4.54
C ASN A 70 -8.41 2.17 -3.53
N VAL A 71 -8.78 1.76 -2.32
CA VAL A 71 -7.87 1.40 -1.24
C VAL A 71 -7.95 -0.11 -1.04
N TYR A 72 -6.80 -0.76 -1.10
CA TYR A 72 -6.62 -2.20 -1.02
C TYR A 72 -5.98 -2.57 0.32
N ALA A 73 -6.64 -3.37 1.11
CA ALA A 73 -6.14 -3.88 2.38
C ALA A 73 -6.70 -5.28 2.64
N THR A 74 -6.12 -6.02 3.58
CA THR A 74 -6.68 -7.30 4.01
C THR A 74 -8.06 -7.10 4.62
N LYS A 75 -8.87 -8.16 4.63
CA LYS A 75 -10.20 -8.12 5.27
C LYS A 75 -10.09 -7.73 6.75
N GLY A 76 -9.12 -8.32 7.45
CA GLY A 76 -8.89 -8.04 8.88
C GLY A 76 -8.52 -6.58 9.13
N THR A 77 -7.65 -5.99 8.31
CA THR A 77 -7.29 -4.57 8.39
C THR A 77 -8.50 -3.66 8.20
N LEU A 78 -9.33 -3.92 7.18
CA LEU A 78 -10.55 -3.13 6.95
C LEU A 78 -11.54 -3.24 8.11
N GLU A 79 -11.79 -4.45 8.61
CA GLU A 79 -12.70 -4.67 9.75
C GLU A 79 -12.22 -3.97 11.02
N GLU A 80 -10.91 -3.98 11.30
CA GLU A 80 -10.34 -3.30 12.46
C GLU A 80 -10.43 -1.76 12.35
N CYS A 81 -10.37 -1.24 11.13
CA CYS A 81 -10.67 0.16 10.84
C CYS A 81 -12.18 0.50 10.83
N ASN A 82 -13.06 -0.44 11.22
CA ASN A 82 -14.52 -0.32 11.15
C ASN A 82 -15.06 -0.06 9.74
N ILE A 83 -14.40 -0.61 8.74
CA ILE A 83 -14.77 -0.51 7.32
C ILE A 83 -15.32 -1.84 6.85
N ARG A 84 -16.50 -1.83 6.23
CA ARG A 84 -17.05 -3.03 5.61
C ARG A 84 -16.27 -3.36 4.34
N PRO A 85 -15.64 -4.55 4.24
CA PRO A 85 -14.90 -4.96 3.05
C PRO A 85 -15.75 -4.96 1.78
N ASN A 86 -15.12 -4.65 0.66
CA ASN A 86 -15.74 -4.62 -0.68
C ASN A 86 -16.96 -3.68 -0.78
N THR A 87 -16.90 -2.56 -0.09
CA THR A 87 -17.89 -1.49 -0.18
C THR A 87 -17.22 -0.19 -0.60
N PHE A 88 -17.92 0.62 -1.42
CA PHE A 88 -17.41 1.86 -1.94
C PHE A 88 -16.04 1.63 -2.63
N HIS A 89 -14.99 2.35 -2.26
CA HIS A 89 -13.64 2.20 -2.79
C HIS A 89 -12.72 1.32 -1.93
N TYR A 90 -13.25 0.54 -0.99
CA TYR A 90 -12.47 -0.36 -0.14
C TYR A 90 -12.49 -1.78 -0.69
N CYS A 91 -11.33 -2.25 -1.13
CA CYS A 91 -11.15 -3.55 -1.76
C CYS A 91 -10.43 -4.49 -0.80
N ALA A 92 -11.09 -5.55 -0.38
CA ALA A 92 -10.43 -6.62 0.38
C ALA A 92 -9.55 -7.46 -0.53
N ILE A 93 -8.27 -7.62 -0.15
CA ILE A 93 -7.29 -8.40 -0.90
C ILE A 93 -7.04 -9.77 -0.27
N PRO A 94 -6.76 -10.79 -1.10
CA PRO A 94 -6.35 -12.09 -0.60
C PRO A 94 -4.86 -12.09 -0.21
N LEU A 95 -4.50 -12.87 0.81
CA LEU A 95 -3.12 -13.22 1.09
C LEU A 95 -2.63 -14.31 0.14
N LEU A 96 -1.33 -14.27 -0.20
CA LEU A 96 -0.59 -15.27 -0.98
C LEU A 96 -1.10 -15.50 -2.43
N ARG A 97 -1.95 -14.61 -2.92
CA ARG A 97 -2.43 -14.61 -4.31
C ARG A 97 -2.08 -13.29 -4.99
N GLU A 98 -1.74 -13.37 -6.25
CA GLU A 98 -1.51 -12.18 -7.08
C GLU A 98 -2.82 -11.52 -7.47
N PHE A 99 -2.81 -10.20 -7.48
CA PHE A 99 -3.86 -9.35 -8.02
C PHE A 99 -3.25 -8.15 -8.73
N LYS A 100 -4.03 -7.46 -9.53
CA LYS A 100 -3.56 -6.28 -10.28
C LYS A 100 -4.15 -5.00 -9.73
N VAL A 101 -3.31 -3.96 -9.69
CA VAL A 101 -3.69 -2.57 -9.43
C VAL A 101 -3.09 -1.76 -10.57
N GLY A 102 -3.91 -1.42 -11.57
CA GLY A 102 -3.41 -0.92 -12.84
C GLY A 102 -2.47 -1.92 -13.51
N ASN A 103 -1.26 -1.49 -13.89
CA ASN A 103 -0.22 -2.36 -14.43
C ASN A 103 0.69 -2.98 -13.36
N PHE A 104 0.50 -2.63 -12.09
CA PHE A 104 1.21 -3.28 -11.00
C PHE A 104 0.64 -4.66 -10.71
N VAL A 105 1.51 -5.66 -10.61
CA VAL A 105 1.19 -6.99 -10.09
C VAL A 105 1.57 -7.01 -8.63
N VAL A 106 0.62 -7.29 -7.75
CA VAL A 106 0.79 -7.22 -6.29
C VAL A 106 0.48 -8.57 -5.68
N LYS A 107 1.31 -8.99 -4.73
CA LYS A 107 1.07 -10.16 -3.87
C LYS A 107 1.24 -9.75 -2.42
N ALA A 108 0.17 -9.82 -1.64
CA ALA A 108 0.22 -9.64 -0.19
C ALA A 108 0.64 -10.93 0.50
N PHE A 109 1.44 -10.83 1.55
CA PHE A 109 1.82 -11.94 2.43
C PHE A 109 1.67 -11.52 3.89
N ASP A 110 1.32 -12.46 4.75
CA ASP A 110 1.10 -12.21 6.17
C ASP A 110 2.42 -11.87 6.90
N THR A 111 2.30 -10.98 7.86
CA THR A 111 3.40 -10.53 8.74
C THR A 111 2.98 -10.71 10.21
N GLU A 112 3.94 -10.60 11.14
CA GLU A 112 3.67 -10.70 12.57
C GLU A 112 3.69 -9.32 13.21
N HIS A 113 2.51 -8.79 13.49
CA HIS A 113 2.30 -7.51 14.16
C HIS A 113 1.03 -7.56 15.02
N ASP A 114 0.84 -6.62 15.95
CA ASP A 114 -0.26 -6.57 16.91
C ASP A 114 -1.57 -5.99 16.35
N THR A 115 -1.87 -6.29 15.10
CA THR A 115 -3.10 -5.91 14.40
C THR A 115 -3.76 -7.13 13.76
N LYS A 116 -5.03 -6.96 13.37
CA LYS A 116 -5.78 -8.02 12.71
C LYS A 116 -5.36 -8.13 11.26
N GLU A 117 -4.76 -9.26 10.89
CA GLU A 117 -4.35 -9.62 9.52
C GLU A 117 -3.39 -8.62 8.84
N PRO A 118 -2.26 -8.26 9.49
CA PRO A 118 -1.25 -7.39 8.90
C PRO A 118 -0.56 -8.07 7.71
N CYS A 119 -0.09 -7.30 6.75
CA CYS A 119 0.59 -7.85 5.58
C CYS A 119 1.75 -6.98 5.08
N GLY A 120 2.68 -7.62 4.39
CA GLY A 120 3.64 -6.99 3.50
C GLY A 120 3.24 -7.20 2.04
N PHE A 121 3.93 -6.53 1.13
CA PHE A 121 3.66 -6.60 -0.31
C PHE A 121 4.92 -6.96 -1.10
N ILE A 122 4.75 -7.84 -2.09
CA ILE A 122 5.64 -7.97 -3.24
C ILE A 122 4.93 -7.26 -4.38
N ILE A 123 5.57 -6.27 -4.99
CA ILE A 123 5.00 -5.43 -6.04
C ILE A 123 5.92 -5.50 -7.24
N TYR A 124 5.39 -5.83 -8.40
CA TYR A 124 6.12 -5.85 -9.65
C TYR A 124 5.53 -4.86 -10.64
N HIS A 125 6.40 -4.15 -11.34
CA HIS A 125 6.05 -3.35 -12.52
C HIS A 125 7.22 -3.35 -13.50
N ASN A 126 6.94 -3.40 -14.81
CA ASN A 126 7.95 -3.53 -15.86
C ASN A 126 9.01 -2.40 -15.89
N GLU A 127 8.66 -1.20 -15.43
CA GLU A 127 9.59 -0.06 -15.40
C GLU A 127 10.43 0.04 -14.12
N ILE A 128 10.02 -0.57 -13.04
CA ILE A 128 10.71 -0.44 -11.74
C ILE A 128 11.23 -1.78 -11.21
N GLY A 129 10.76 -2.90 -11.77
CA GLY A 129 11.12 -4.23 -11.30
C GLY A 129 10.32 -4.67 -10.08
N THR A 130 10.93 -5.44 -9.21
CA THR A 130 10.31 -6.07 -8.03
C THR A 130 10.65 -5.31 -6.76
N ILE A 131 9.62 -4.91 -6.03
CA ILE A 131 9.70 -4.21 -4.75
C ILE A 131 9.22 -5.16 -3.65
N LEU A 132 10.00 -5.32 -2.60
CA LEU A 132 9.56 -5.85 -1.31
C LEU A 132 9.22 -4.67 -0.40
N PHE A 133 7.97 -4.57 0.02
CA PHE A 133 7.50 -3.59 1.00
C PHE A 133 7.09 -4.32 2.28
N LEU A 134 7.82 -4.04 3.36
CA LEU A 134 7.69 -4.75 4.63
C LEU A 134 7.94 -3.77 5.76
N THR A 135 6.90 -3.39 6.47
CA THR A 135 6.97 -2.47 7.63
C THR A 135 6.35 -3.12 8.85
N ASP A 136 6.79 -2.69 10.03
CA ASP A 136 6.21 -3.04 11.33
C ASP A 136 5.93 -4.54 11.50
N THR A 137 6.97 -5.35 11.37
CA THR A 137 6.89 -6.78 11.62
C THR A 137 8.00 -7.25 12.55
N HIS A 138 7.67 -8.13 13.48
CA HIS A 138 8.65 -8.77 14.35
C HIS A 138 9.36 -9.93 13.65
N HIS A 139 8.72 -10.56 12.68
CA HIS A 139 9.26 -11.72 11.99
C HIS A 139 8.63 -11.89 10.60
N VAL A 140 9.44 -12.39 9.66
CA VAL A 140 9.00 -12.81 8.32
C VAL A 140 9.36 -14.28 8.14
N LYS A 141 8.35 -15.11 8.01
CA LYS A 141 8.51 -16.57 7.83
C LYS A 141 8.84 -16.99 6.39
N TYR A 142 8.79 -16.03 5.45
CA TYR A 142 9.02 -16.30 4.02
C TYR A 142 10.48 -16.08 3.63
N LYS A 143 10.96 -16.90 2.69
CA LYS A 143 12.19 -16.67 1.95
C LYS A 143 11.81 -16.18 0.55
N PHE A 144 12.49 -15.15 0.11
CA PHE A 144 12.29 -14.57 -1.22
C PHE A 144 13.45 -15.00 -2.11
N ASP A 145 13.25 -16.11 -2.86
CA ASP A 145 14.27 -16.72 -3.73
C ASP A 145 14.24 -16.15 -5.16
N PHE A 146 13.95 -14.85 -5.30
CA PHE A 146 13.93 -14.13 -6.57
C PHE A 146 14.59 -12.75 -6.41
N PRO A 147 15.08 -12.14 -7.51
CA PRO A 147 15.70 -10.82 -7.45
C PRO A 147 14.73 -9.75 -6.95
N LEU A 148 15.22 -8.91 -6.03
CA LEU A 148 14.52 -7.72 -5.54
C LEU A 148 15.30 -6.49 -6.01
N ASP A 149 14.61 -5.55 -6.65
CA ASP A 149 15.21 -4.30 -7.11
C ASP A 149 15.18 -3.24 -6.00
N TYR A 150 14.13 -3.27 -5.17
CA TYR A 150 13.96 -2.36 -4.03
C TYR A 150 13.43 -3.09 -2.80
N ILE A 151 13.88 -2.66 -1.63
CA ILE A 151 13.43 -3.17 -0.34
C ILE A 151 13.10 -1.98 0.56
N PHE A 152 11.87 -1.94 1.07
CA PHE A 152 11.40 -1.01 2.10
C PHE A 152 11.13 -1.81 3.38
N ILE A 153 11.83 -1.43 4.46
CA ILE A 153 11.75 -2.07 5.79
C ILE A 153 11.57 -0.99 6.84
#